data_fe41fb6388d61076132a15262c37ff3f
#
_entry.id   fe41fb6388d61076132a15262c37ff3f
#
_cell.length_a   1.000
_cell.length_b   1.000
_cell.length_c   1.000
_cell.angle_alpha   90.00
_cell.angle_beta   90.00
_cell.angle_gamma   90.00
#
_symmetry.space_group_name_H-M   'P 1'
#
loop_
_entity.id
_entity.type
_entity.pdbx_description
1 polymer ?
#
loop_
_entity_poly.entity_id
_entity_poly.type
_entity_poly.pdbx_seq_one_letter_code
_entity_poly.pdbx_strand_id
1 'polypeptide(L)'
;MPQQKLWTPEFIGMGLTNFFYFMSQYILIAALPVFIMDDLGDGQLAAGMAMTCFQIGTVCTRPIAGRIIDGVNKQKLLLISTVFFVLIMGGFLLASNLHMVYVLRLVHGIVFAIGTTASAAMAALVLPAKRKGEGIGYFAVSGNMAMVIGPLVGLLTGSY
;
A
#
# COMPACT_ATOMS: atom_id res chain seq x y z
N MET A 1 1.05 38.09 6.53
CA MET A 1 0.35 36.85 6.90
C MET A 1 1.38 35.74 6.92
N PRO A 2 1.59 34.99 8.02
CA PRO A 2 2.57 33.93 8.05
C PRO A 2 2.21 32.90 6.99
N GLN A 3 3.18 32.56 6.13
CA GLN A 3 3.03 31.48 5.15
C GLN A 3 2.79 30.19 5.94
N GLN A 4 1.59 29.63 5.81
CA GLN A 4 1.28 28.35 6.44
C GLN A 4 2.21 27.29 5.83
N LYS A 5 3.04 26.68 6.70
CA LYS A 5 4.04 25.70 6.28
C LYS A 5 3.34 24.46 5.71
N LEU A 6 3.72 24.08 4.50
CA LEU A 6 3.25 22.84 3.86
C LEU A 6 3.97 21.62 4.45
N TRP A 7 5.27 21.75 4.63
CA TRP A 7 6.13 20.66 5.12
C TRP A 7 6.11 20.63 6.65
N THR A 8 5.07 20.02 7.20
CA THR A 8 4.99 19.72 8.64
C THR A 8 5.43 18.28 8.89
N PRO A 9 5.92 17.92 10.10
CA PRO A 9 6.27 16.55 10.43
C PRO A 9 5.14 15.57 10.18
N GLU A 10 3.89 15.98 10.44
CA GLU A 10 2.71 15.17 10.21
C GLU A 10 2.51 14.89 8.71
N PHE A 11 2.64 15.91 7.86
CA PHE A 11 2.52 15.75 6.42
C PHE A 11 3.62 14.85 5.83
N ILE A 12 4.86 15.05 6.27
CA ILE A 12 6.01 14.21 5.88
C ILE A 12 5.77 12.77 6.33
N GLY A 13 5.31 12.56 7.56
CA GLY A 13 4.97 11.23 8.08
C GLY A 13 3.90 10.52 7.26
N MET A 14 2.85 11.23 6.82
CA MET A 14 1.83 10.66 5.94
C MET A 14 2.39 10.31 4.55
N GLY A 15 3.25 11.16 3.99
CA GLY A 15 3.94 10.89 2.72
C GLY A 15 4.85 9.65 2.79
N LEU A 16 5.62 9.50 3.88
CA LEU A 16 6.45 8.32 4.12
C LEU A 16 5.59 7.05 4.30
N THR A 17 4.53 7.14 5.07
CA THR A 17 3.59 6.02 5.26
C THR A 17 3.04 5.57 3.90
N ASN A 18 2.56 6.52 3.09
CA ASN A 18 2.06 6.23 1.74
C ASN A 18 3.14 5.60 0.85
N PHE A 19 4.36 6.15 0.88
CA PHE A 19 5.51 5.60 0.15
C PHE A 19 5.75 4.13 0.51
N PHE A 20 5.80 3.77 1.79
CA PHE A 20 6.06 2.39 2.22
C PHE A 20 4.92 1.42 1.89
N TYR A 21 3.66 1.86 1.96
CA TYR A 21 2.52 1.06 1.49
C TYR A 21 2.66 0.73 0.00
N PHE A 22 2.94 1.73 -0.83
CA PHE A 22 3.12 1.51 -2.27
C PHE A 22 4.41 0.75 -2.59
N MET A 23 5.50 1.01 -1.86
CA MET A 23 6.78 0.34 -2.04
C MET A 23 6.64 -1.18 -1.87
N SER A 24 6.01 -1.65 -0.79
CA SER A 24 5.79 -3.08 -0.58
C SER A 24 4.90 -3.70 -1.67
N GLN A 25 3.88 -2.97 -2.13
CA GLN A 25 3.05 -3.42 -3.25
C GLN A 25 3.86 -3.60 -4.53
N TYR A 26 4.70 -2.63 -4.88
CA TYR A 26 5.49 -2.68 -6.11
C TYR A 26 6.65 -3.69 -6.04
N ILE A 27 7.23 -3.91 -4.86
CA ILE A 27 8.18 -5.01 -4.61
C ILE A 27 7.50 -6.35 -4.90
N LEU A 28 6.30 -6.59 -4.35
CA LEU A 28 5.57 -7.83 -4.56
C LEU A 28 5.07 -8.01 -6.00
N ILE A 29 4.82 -6.94 -6.75
CA ILE A 29 4.49 -7.03 -8.18
C ILE A 29 5.65 -7.66 -8.96
N ALA A 30 6.88 -7.33 -8.61
CA ALA A 30 8.06 -7.84 -9.29
C ALA A 30 8.52 -9.22 -8.75
N ALA A 31 8.57 -9.38 -7.42
CA ALA A 31 9.12 -10.57 -6.79
C ALA A 31 8.15 -11.77 -6.75
N LEU A 32 6.85 -11.52 -6.57
CA LEU A 32 5.89 -12.62 -6.37
C LEU A 32 5.69 -13.52 -7.61
N PRO A 33 5.66 -13.01 -8.85
CA PRO A 33 5.61 -13.89 -10.02
C PRO A 33 6.80 -14.83 -10.11
N VAL A 34 8.01 -14.35 -9.77
CA VAL A 34 9.23 -15.17 -9.76
C VAL A 34 9.07 -16.27 -8.70
N PHE A 35 8.69 -15.93 -7.48
CA PHE A 35 8.43 -16.89 -6.41
C PHE A 35 7.39 -17.96 -6.80
N ILE A 36 6.28 -17.56 -7.44
CA ILE A 36 5.22 -18.51 -7.84
C ILE A 36 5.73 -19.46 -8.93
N MET A 37 6.52 -18.98 -9.90
CA MET A 37 6.99 -19.80 -11.01
C MET A 37 8.18 -20.67 -10.61
N ASP A 38 9.13 -20.13 -9.86
CA ASP A 38 10.40 -20.81 -9.59
C ASP A 38 10.34 -21.67 -8.32
N ASP A 39 9.73 -21.18 -7.23
CA ASP A 39 9.69 -21.88 -5.95
C ASP A 39 8.45 -22.79 -5.79
N LEU A 40 7.28 -22.33 -6.27
CA LEU A 40 6.05 -23.12 -6.19
C LEU A 40 5.82 -24.00 -7.43
N GLY A 41 6.55 -23.78 -8.52
CA GLY A 41 6.42 -24.54 -9.75
C GLY A 41 5.13 -24.31 -10.53
N ASP A 42 4.42 -23.20 -10.24
CA ASP A 42 3.16 -22.84 -10.88
C ASP A 42 3.38 -21.93 -12.09
N GLY A 43 2.39 -21.84 -12.98
CA GLY A 43 2.51 -21.11 -14.24
C GLY A 43 2.20 -19.60 -14.12
N GLN A 44 2.44 -18.87 -15.22
CA GLN A 44 2.15 -17.43 -15.33
C GLN A 44 0.69 -17.07 -15.00
N LEU A 45 -0.26 -17.97 -15.29
CA LEU A 45 -1.68 -17.77 -14.95
C LEU A 45 -1.86 -17.65 -13.43
N ALA A 46 -1.19 -18.50 -12.64
CA ALA A 46 -1.24 -18.46 -11.18
C ALA A 46 -0.67 -17.14 -10.63
N ALA A 47 0.43 -16.65 -11.19
CA ALA A 47 0.99 -15.35 -10.86
C ALA A 47 0.00 -14.21 -11.18
N GLY A 48 -0.64 -14.23 -12.34
CA GLY A 48 -1.67 -13.27 -12.73
C GLY A 48 -2.89 -13.29 -11.79
N MET A 49 -3.33 -14.48 -11.37
CA MET A 49 -4.42 -14.62 -10.40
C MET A 49 -4.07 -14.04 -9.03
N ALA A 50 -2.82 -14.19 -8.56
CA ALA A 50 -2.38 -13.56 -7.32
C ALA A 50 -2.45 -12.03 -7.38
N MET A 51 -2.10 -11.42 -8.53
CA MET A 51 -2.26 -9.99 -8.74
C MET A 51 -3.74 -9.58 -8.77
N THR A 52 -4.59 -10.39 -9.40
CA THR A 52 -6.04 -10.17 -9.46
C THR A 52 -6.67 -10.23 -8.06
N CYS A 53 -6.29 -11.17 -7.21
CA CYS A 53 -6.76 -11.25 -5.82
C CYS A 53 -6.50 -9.95 -5.04
N PHE A 54 -5.30 -9.38 -5.16
CA PHE A 54 -4.99 -8.10 -4.56
C PHE A 54 -5.88 -6.98 -5.09
N GLN A 55 -6.06 -6.90 -6.40
CA GLN A 55 -6.89 -5.86 -7.02
C GLN A 55 -8.35 -5.96 -6.61
N ILE A 56 -8.91 -7.18 -6.55
CA ILE A 56 -10.27 -7.42 -6.05
C ILE A 56 -10.39 -6.90 -4.60
N GLY A 57 -9.48 -7.30 -3.71
CA GLY A 57 -9.44 -6.82 -2.33
C GLY A 57 -9.41 -5.30 -2.24
N THR A 58 -8.54 -4.67 -3.05
CA THR A 58 -8.40 -3.22 -3.07
C THR A 58 -9.63 -2.50 -3.60
N VAL A 59 -10.14 -2.90 -4.76
CA VAL A 59 -11.25 -2.22 -5.45
C VAL A 59 -12.56 -2.36 -4.65
N CYS A 60 -12.85 -3.56 -4.15
CA CYS A 60 -14.07 -3.79 -3.34
C CYS A 60 -14.03 -3.05 -2.00
N THR A 61 -12.85 -2.85 -1.43
CA THR A 61 -12.71 -2.21 -0.11
C THR A 61 -12.68 -0.70 -0.19
N ARG A 62 -12.20 -0.06 -1.26
CA ARG A 62 -12.07 1.40 -1.37
C ARG A 62 -13.36 2.18 -1.12
N PRO A 63 -14.54 1.81 -1.68
CA PRO A 63 -15.79 2.51 -1.40
C PRO A 63 -16.22 2.40 0.08
N ILE A 64 -15.95 1.22 0.68
CA ILE A 64 -16.26 0.95 2.08
C ILE A 64 -15.33 1.75 2.99
N ALA A 65 -14.01 1.71 2.71
CA ALA A 65 -13.01 2.48 3.45
C ALA A 65 -13.31 3.98 3.42
N GLY A 66 -13.71 4.53 2.27
CA GLY A 66 -14.11 5.93 2.13
C GLY A 66 -15.27 6.32 3.04
N ARG A 67 -16.28 5.45 3.16
CA ARG A 67 -17.43 5.70 4.06
C ARG A 67 -17.08 5.57 5.54
N ILE A 68 -16.29 4.56 5.89
CA ILE A 68 -15.89 4.31 7.28
C ILE A 68 -15.01 5.45 7.82
N ILE A 69 -14.12 6.00 6.99
CA ILE A 69 -13.13 6.99 7.42
C ILE A 69 -13.77 8.29 7.91
N ASP A 70 -14.97 8.61 7.45
CA ASP A 70 -15.69 9.81 7.88
C ASP A 70 -16.25 9.69 9.30
N GLY A 71 -16.57 8.47 9.75
CA GLY A 71 -17.16 8.20 11.07
C GLY A 71 -16.19 7.73 12.15
N VAL A 72 -14.90 7.49 11.82
CA VAL A 72 -13.93 6.93 12.77
C VAL A 72 -12.71 7.83 12.98
N ASN A 73 -11.98 7.55 14.06
CA ASN A 73 -10.69 8.18 14.29
C ASN A 73 -9.66 7.68 13.24
N LYS A 74 -9.33 8.56 12.30
CA LYS A 74 -8.44 8.27 11.15
C LYS A 74 -7.06 7.79 11.59
N GLN A 75 -6.53 8.34 12.68
CA GLN A 75 -5.22 7.96 13.22
C GLN A 75 -5.24 6.54 13.78
N LYS A 76 -6.29 6.17 14.52
CA LYS A 76 -6.45 4.78 15.01
C LYS A 76 -6.64 3.81 13.86
N LEU A 77 -7.45 4.17 12.86
CA LEU A 77 -7.67 3.34 11.68
C LEU A 77 -6.36 3.12 10.91
N LEU A 78 -5.57 4.16 10.71
CA LEU A 78 -4.26 4.05 10.04
C LEU A 78 -3.31 3.15 10.85
N LEU A 79 -3.23 3.32 12.16
CA LEU A 79 -2.37 2.51 13.02
C LEU A 79 -2.76 1.02 12.96
N ILE A 80 -4.04 0.71 13.12
CA ILE A 80 -4.55 -0.66 13.07
C ILE A 80 -4.26 -1.28 11.70
N SER A 81 -4.58 -0.57 10.61
CA SER A 81 -4.30 -1.07 9.27
C SER A 81 -2.80 -1.28 9.02
N THR A 82 -1.93 -0.42 9.55
CA THR A 82 -0.48 -0.58 9.43
C THR A 82 0.02 -1.81 10.18
N VAL A 83 -0.50 -2.10 11.38
CA VAL A 83 -0.15 -3.32 12.11
C VAL A 83 -0.56 -4.57 11.33
N PHE A 84 -1.80 -4.62 10.85
CA PHE A 84 -2.25 -5.74 10.01
C PHE A 84 -1.44 -5.87 8.72
N PHE A 85 -1.09 -4.74 8.11
CA PHE A 85 -0.25 -4.72 6.92
C PHE A 85 1.11 -5.37 7.16
N VAL A 86 1.79 -5.03 8.26
CA VAL A 86 3.08 -5.64 8.63
C VAL A 86 2.93 -7.14 8.90
N LEU A 87 1.86 -7.55 9.58
CA LEU A 87 1.58 -8.97 9.82
C LEU A 87 1.38 -9.76 8.53
N ILE A 88 0.66 -9.18 7.55
CA ILE A 88 0.46 -9.79 6.24
C ILE A 88 1.77 -9.88 5.47
N MET A 89 2.61 -8.84 5.52
CA MET A 89 3.95 -8.89 4.91
C MET A 89 4.80 -10.01 5.51
N GLY A 90 4.77 -10.18 6.84
CA GLY A 90 5.39 -11.33 7.51
C GLY A 90 4.79 -12.68 7.08
N GLY A 91 3.49 -12.72 6.80
CA GLY A 91 2.79 -13.90 6.30
C GLY A 91 3.32 -14.40 4.95
N PHE A 92 3.77 -13.50 4.07
CA PHE A 92 4.37 -13.90 2.79
C PHE A 92 5.68 -14.68 2.96
N LEU A 93 6.44 -14.45 4.05
CA LEU A 93 7.65 -15.22 4.36
C LEU A 93 7.35 -16.68 4.75
N LEU A 94 6.11 -16.95 5.16
CA LEU A 94 5.64 -18.28 5.55
C LEU A 94 4.81 -18.94 4.45
N ALA A 95 4.65 -18.29 3.31
CA ALA A 95 3.83 -18.78 2.21
C ALA A 95 4.49 -20.01 1.56
N SER A 96 3.87 -21.17 1.74
CA SER A 96 4.38 -22.48 1.27
C SER A 96 3.54 -23.07 0.14
N ASN A 97 2.43 -22.44 -0.22
CA ASN A 97 1.54 -22.93 -1.29
C ASN A 97 0.75 -21.81 -1.94
N LEU A 98 0.29 -22.04 -3.15
CA LEU A 98 -0.41 -21.06 -3.98
C LEU A 98 -1.72 -20.53 -3.33
N HIS A 99 -2.48 -21.38 -2.65
CA HIS A 99 -3.72 -20.95 -2.00
C HIS A 99 -3.45 -19.92 -0.89
N MET A 100 -2.39 -20.14 -0.10
CA MET A 100 -1.97 -19.19 0.93
C MET A 100 -1.57 -17.85 0.30
N VAL A 101 -0.85 -17.87 -0.81
CA VAL A 101 -0.50 -16.65 -1.57
C VAL A 101 -1.74 -15.88 -2.01
N TYR A 102 -2.77 -16.55 -2.55
CA TYR A 102 -4.01 -15.91 -2.97
C TYR A 102 -4.76 -15.25 -1.81
N VAL A 103 -4.88 -15.97 -0.68
CA VAL A 103 -5.52 -15.43 0.53
C VAL A 103 -4.75 -14.22 1.06
N LEU A 104 -3.43 -14.32 1.18
CA LEU A 104 -2.57 -13.22 1.62
C LEU A 104 -2.69 -12.01 0.69
N ARG A 105 -2.74 -12.22 -0.63
CA ARG A 105 -2.92 -11.15 -1.61
C ARG A 105 -4.26 -10.46 -1.49
N LEU A 106 -5.34 -11.23 -1.30
CA LEU A 106 -6.68 -10.67 -1.11
C LEU A 106 -6.74 -9.81 0.16
N VAL A 107 -6.27 -10.34 1.29
CA VAL A 107 -6.24 -9.63 2.58
C VAL A 107 -5.30 -8.43 2.53
N HIS A 108 -4.15 -8.56 1.87
CA HIS A 108 -3.23 -7.45 1.60
C HIS A 108 -3.93 -6.31 0.86
N GLY A 109 -4.69 -6.62 -0.20
CA GLY A 109 -5.46 -5.62 -0.95
C GLY A 109 -6.49 -4.88 -0.09
N ILE A 110 -7.19 -5.59 0.79
CA ILE A 110 -8.16 -5.01 1.72
C ILE A 110 -7.46 -4.02 2.67
N VAL A 111 -6.40 -4.47 3.34
CA VAL A 111 -5.69 -3.66 4.33
C VAL A 111 -4.95 -2.48 3.67
N PHE A 112 -4.39 -2.69 2.49
CA PHE A 112 -3.78 -1.65 1.66
C PHE A 112 -4.79 -0.55 1.31
N ALA A 113 -6.01 -0.91 0.90
CA ALA A 113 -7.05 0.06 0.57
C ALA A 113 -7.43 0.92 1.79
N ILE A 114 -7.60 0.30 2.96
CA ILE A 114 -7.92 1.01 4.20
C ILE A 114 -6.78 1.95 4.60
N GLY A 115 -5.54 1.45 4.65
CA GLY A 115 -4.37 2.21 5.08
C GLY A 115 -4.05 3.38 4.18
N THR A 116 -4.05 3.19 2.86
CA THR A 116 -3.79 4.28 1.89
C THR A 116 -4.91 5.31 1.88
N THR A 117 -6.17 4.90 2.06
CA THR A 117 -7.30 5.85 2.18
C THR A 117 -7.20 6.66 3.47
N ALA A 118 -6.85 6.02 4.60
CA ALA A 118 -6.66 6.70 5.88
C ALA A 118 -5.49 7.70 5.83
N SER A 119 -4.36 7.29 5.25
CA SER A 119 -3.19 8.15 5.07
C SER A 119 -3.48 9.36 4.20
N ALA A 120 -4.17 9.18 3.07
CA ALA A 120 -4.56 10.27 2.18
C ALA A 120 -5.54 11.25 2.85
N ALA A 121 -6.53 10.74 3.61
CA ALA A 121 -7.46 11.59 4.33
C ALA A 121 -6.78 12.39 5.44
N MET A 122 -5.84 11.78 6.18
CA MET A 122 -5.04 12.50 7.19
C MET A 122 -4.13 13.55 6.54
N ALA A 123 -3.45 13.23 5.44
CA ALA A 123 -2.65 14.19 4.69
C ALA A 123 -3.49 15.39 4.27
N ALA A 124 -4.70 15.17 3.76
CA ALA A 124 -5.62 16.24 3.35
C ALA A 124 -6.11 17.13 4.51
N LEU A 125 -6.14 16.62 5.76
CA LEU A 125 -6.55 17.38 6.95
C LEU A 125 -5.45 18.30 7.47
N VAL A 126 -4.17 17.89 7.38
CA VAL A 126 -3.05 18.70 7.87
C VAL A 126 -2.62 19.77 6.87
N LEU A 127 -3.10 19.71 5.63
CA LEU A 127 -2.76 20.67 4.59
C LEU A 127 -3.53 21.99 4.74
N PRO A 128 -2.85 23.14 4.60
CA PRO A 128 -3.49 24.43 4.56
C PRO A 128 -4.49 24.55 3.40
N ALA A 129 -5.69 25.08 3.64
CA ALA A 129 -6.75 25.17 2.63
C ALA A 129 -6.29 25.84 1.32
N LYS A 130 -5.46 26.90 1.42
CA LYS A 130 -4.94 27.65 0.25
C LYS A 130 -3.92 26.88 -0.59
N ARG A 131 -3.26 25.86 0.00
CA ARG A 131 -2.20 25.07 -0.65
C ARG A 131 -2.55 23.58 -0.73
N LYS A 132 -3.82 23.24 -0.55
CA LYS A 132 -4.28 21.84 -0.49
C LYS A 132 -3.99 21.08 -1.78
N GLY A 133 -4.22 21.70 -2.94
CA GLY A 133 -3.93 21.06 -4.23
C GLY A 133 -2.44 20.77 -4.43
N GLU A 134 -1.58 21.73 -4.06
CA GLU A 134 -0.12 21.57 -4.10
C GLU A 134 0.33 20.41 -3.17
N GLY A 135 -0.18 20.39 -1.93
CA GLY A 135 0.16 19.35 -0.97
C GLY A 135 -0.31 17.96 -1.40
N ILE A 136 -1.51 17.83 -1.97
CA ILE A 136 -1.99 16.56 -2.52
C ILE A 136 -1.08 16.10 -3.68
N GLY A 137 -0.60 17.03 -4.51
CA GLY A 137 0.37 16.71 -5.56
C GLY A 137 1.67 16.11 -4.99
N TYR A 138 2.26 16.72 -3.96
CA TYR A 138 3.45 16.17 -3.30
C TYR A 138 3.17 14.82 -2.62
N PHE A 139 2.01 14.65 -2.01
CA PHE A 139 1.61 13.36 -1.44
C PHE A 139 1.53 12.27 -2.52
N ALA A 140 0.99 12.58 -3.70
CA ALA A 140 0.93 11.64 -4.82
C ALA A 140 2.33 11.25 -5.34
N VAL A 141 3.30 12.18 -5.32
CA VAL A 141 4.69 11.90 -5.68
C VAL A 141 5.28 10.79 -4.83
N SER A 142 4.94 10.68 -3.54
CA SER A 142 5.44 9.61 -2.68
C SER A 142 5.07 8.21 -3.19
N GLY A 143 3.84 8.02 -3.67
CA GLY A 143 3.42 6.77 -4.32
C GLY A 143 4.10 6.52 -5.66
N ASN A 144 4.27 7.57 -6.47
CA ASN A 144 4.95 7.47 -7.76
C ASN A 144 6.44 7.11 -7.62
N MET A 145 7.12 7.64 -6.59
CA MET A 145 8.51 7.24 -6.28
C MET A 145 8.58 5.75 -5.94
N ALA A 146 7.64 5.23 -5.17
CA ALA A 146 7.56 3.82 -4.86
C ALA A 146 7.33 2.95 -6.12
N MET A 147 6.56 3.44 -7.09
CA MET A 147 6.34 2.78 -8.38
C MET A 147 7.62 2.60 -9.19
N VAL A 148 8.55 3.55 -9.10
CA VAL A 148 9.84 3.48 -9.81
C VAL A 148 10.83 2.59 -9.07
N ILE A 149 10.94 2.76 -7.75
CA ILE A 149 11.95 2.08 -6.92
C ILE A 149 11.54 0.64 -6.58
N GLY A 150 10.24 0.41 -6.34
CA GLY A 150 9.72 -0.88 -5.86
C GLY A 150 10.06 -2.07 -6.75
N PRO A 151 9.77 -2.04 -8.06
CA PRO A 151 10.11 -3.14 -8.96
C PRO A 151 11.61 -3.42 -9.03
N LEU A 152 12.46 -2.38 -9.01
CA LEU A 152 13.90 -2.53 -9.00
C LEU A 152 14.37 -3.30 -7.76
N VAL A 153 13.89 -2.92 -6.57
CA VAL A 153 14.20 -3.63 -5.32
C VAL A 153 13.64 -5.05 -5.36
N GLY A 154 12.41 -5.24 -5.86
CA GLY A 154 11.77 -6.55 -5.96
C GLY A 154 12.54 -7.53 -6.85
N LEU A 155 13.07 -7.08 -7.98
CA LEU A 155 13.90 -7.90 -8.87
C LEU A 155 15.28 -8.21 -8.25
N LEU A 156 15.89 -7.24 -7.59
CA LEU A 156 17.19 -7.45 -6.93
C LEU A 156 17.10 -8.42 -5.74
N THR A 157 15.97 -8.46 -5.06
CA THR A 157 15.76 -9.37 -3.91
C THR A 157 15.19 -10.73 -4.30
N GLY A 158 14.49 -10.83 -5.43
CA GLY A 158 13.92 -12.08 -5.95
C GLY A 158 14.91 -12.94 -6.78
N SER A 159 16.12 -12.46 -6.99
CA SER A 159 17.16 -13.19 -7.73
C SER A 159 18.14 -13.98 -6.85
N TYR A 160 17.80 -14.20 -5.56
CA TYR A 160 18.62 -14.99 -4.64
C TYR A 160 17.77 -16.16 -4.09
#